data_d42bce22358534d3d0ad9a43cf53ed07
#
_entry.id   d42bce22358534d3d0ad9a43cf53ed07
#
_cell.length_a   1.000
_cell.length_b   1.000
_cell.length_c   1.000
_cell.angle_alpha   90.00
_cell.angle_beta   90.00
_cell.angle_gamma   90.00
#
_symmetry.space_group_name_H-M   'P 1'
#
loop_
_entity.id
_entity.type
_entity.pdbx_description
1 polymer ?
#
loop_
_entity_poly.entity_id
_entity_poly.type
_entity_poly.pdbx_seq_one_letter_code
_entity_poly.pdbx_strand_id
1 'polypeptide(L)'
;KGADSIIYGRLKKESDQKLLEKTALHLEQYATEGLRTLCISHKEIEWDEYLAWNKLHEDASAAIEGREEKMEEVADQIERELILLGGTAIEDRLQDGVSDSIALLGRAGIKLWVLTGDKVETAINIGFSCNLLNNDMDLLVIKDSGEDAEKLSGERAPQKVVAALIDKYLQEKFLMTGSMEELHYAKDDHNPPTGNFGLIIDGSALKIALNSKLRMKFLLLCKRCKAVLCCRVSPAQKAAVVTLVKETLDVMTLAIGDGSNDVAMIQSADVGVGIAGEEGRQAVMSSDYAVGQFRFLVRL
;
A
#
# COMPACT_ATOMS: atom_id res chain seq x y z
N LYS A 1 18.20 -7.25 0.46
CA LYS A 1 17.52 -6.26 1.32
C LYS A 1 16.00 -6.33 1.08
N GLY A 2 15.21 -6.12 2.10
CA GLY A 2 13.76 -6.17 1.98
C GLY A 2 13.05 -5.89 3.30
N ALA A 3 11.72 -6.00 3.27
CA ALA A 3 10.89 -5.87 4.47
C ALA A 3 11.28 -6.94 5.52
N ASP A 4 11.19 -6.58 6.79
CA ASP A 4 11.50 -7.44 7.93
C ASP A 4 10.75 -8.78 7.87
N SER A 5 9.43 -8.75 7.63
CA SER A 5 8.58 -9.93 7.54
C SER A 5 9.01 -10.92 6.45
N ILE A 6 9.48 -10.41 5.30
CA ILE A 6 9.96 -11.23 4.19
C ILE A 6 11.34 -11.82 4.50
N ILE A 7 12.26 -10.98 4.97
CA ILE A 7 13.63 -11.41 5.28
C ILE A 7 13.63 -12.44 6.42
N TYR A 8 12.86 -12.20 7.50
CA TYR A 8 12.81 -13.14 8.63
C TYR A 8 12.31 -14.53 8.24
N GLY A 9 11.34 -14.62 7.33
CA GLY A 9 10.87 -15.91 6.80
C GLY A 9 11.89 -16.67 5.94
N ARG A 10 12.96 -16.00 5.49
CA ARG A 10 14.00 -16.55 4.61
C ARG A 10 15.34 -16.80 5.31
N LEU A 11 15.45 -16.50 6.61
CA LEU A 11 16.67 -16.70 7.38
C LEU A 11 16.95 -18.19 7.64
N LYS A 12 18.24 -18.50 7.83
CA LYS A 12 18.67 -19.83 8.33
C LYS A 12 18.02 -20.13 9.67
N LYS A 13 17.64 -21.38 9.92
CA LYS A 13 17.06 -21.83 11.19
C LYS A 13 17.99 -21.63 12.39
N GLU A 14 19.30 -21.63 12.15
CA GLU A 14 20.36 -21.43 13.16
C GLU A 14 20.80 -19.97 13.27
N SER A 15 19.98 -19.01 12.82
CA SER A 15 20.29 -17.59 12.91
C SER A 15 20.42 -17.13 14.36
N ASP A 16 21.30 -16.15 14.61
CA ASP A 16 21.49 -15.55 15.94
C ASP A 16 20.21 -14.88 16.43
N GLN A 17 19.53 -15.55 17.35
CA GLN A 17 18.25 -15.09 17.92
C GLN A 17 18.41 -13.72 18.61
N LYS A 18 19.55 -13.45 19.26
CA LYS A 18 19.80 -12.17 19.91
C LYS A 18 19.93 -11.03 18.91
N LEU A 19 20.58 -11.29 17.76
CA LEU A 19 20.68 -10.31 16.70
C LEU A 19 19.30 -10.03 16.09
N LEU A 20 18.51 -11.09 15.87
CA LEU A 20 17.17 -10.99 15.32
C LEU A 20 16.25 -10.18 16.24
N GLU A 21 16.19 -10.50 17.54
CA GLU A 21 15.38 -9.79 18.52
C GLU A 21 15.77 -8.31 18.64
N LYS A 22 17.10 -8.01 18.71
CA LYS A 22 17.58 -6.63 18.75
C LYS A 22 17.26 -5.87 17.48
N THR A 23 17.43 -6.51 16.32
CA THR A 23 17.12 -5.87 15.03
C THR A 23 15.64 -5.58 14.94
N ALA A 24 14.76 -6.52 15.32
CA ALA A 24 13.33 -6.32 15.33
C ALA A 24 12.91 -5.15 16.23
N LEU A 25 13.44 -5.10 17.46
CA LEU A 25 13.18 -4.01 18.41
C LEU A 25 13.60 -2.65 17.86
N HIS A 26 14.81 -2.54 17.28
CA HIS A 26 15.30 -1.28 16.71
C HIS A 26 14.48 -0.85 15.50
N LEU A 27 14.13 -1.79 14.61
CA LEU A 27 13.30 -1.47 13.43
C LEU A 27 11.89 -1.01 13.83
N GLU A 28 11.34 -1.55 14.90
CA GLU A 28 10.06 -1.10 15.45
C GLU A 28 10.18 0.32 16.04
N GLN A 29 11.24 0.59 16.81
CA GLN A 29 11.52 1.94 17.33
C GLN A 29 11.66 2.96 16.21
N TYR A 30 12.48 2.66 15.20
CA TYR A 30 12.68 3.56 14.05
C TYR A 30 11.41 3.76 13.23
N ALA A 31 10.58 2.73 13.10
CA ALA A 31 9.29 2.86 12.43
C ALA A 31 8.32 3.78 13.18
N THR A 32 8.33 3.75 14.53
CA THR A 32 7.53 4.68 15.35
C THR A 32 8.02 6.12 15.25
N GLU A 33 9.31 6.34 14.96
CA GLU A 33 9.88 7.64 14.66
C GLU A 33 9.59 8.12 13.21
N GLY A 34 8.90 7.30 12.42
CA GLY A 34 8.54 7.61 11.03
C GLY A 34 9.63 7.30 10.01
N LEU A 35 10.69 6.60 10.41
CA LEU A 35 11.77 6.24 9.51
C LEU A 35 11.38 5.03 8.63
N ARG A 36 11.81 5.05 7.38
CA ARG A 36 11.69 3.92 6.46
C ARG A 36 12.74 2.87 6.79
N THR A 37 12.29 1.67 7.12
CA THR A 37 13.17 0.60 7.59
C THR A 37 13.25 -0.55 6.61
N LEU A 38 14.47 -1.11 6.43
CA LEU A 38 14.73 -2.31 5.64
C LEU A 38 15.70 -3.22 6.38
N CYS A 39 15.46 -4.54 6.28
CA CYS A 39 16.43 -5.56 6.69
C CYS A 39 17.46 -5.82 5.62
N ILE A 40 18.70 -6.06 6.06
CA ILE A 40 19.83 -6.45 5.22
C ILE A 40 20.29 -7.84 5.62
N SER A 41 20.44 -8.69 4.64
CA SER A 41 20.92 -10.06 4.79
C SER A 41 21.87 -10.42 3.65
N HIS A 42 22.67 -11.47 3.85
CA HIS A 42 23.52 -12.03 2.82
C HIS A 42 23.47 -13.55 2.83
N LYS A 43 23.92 -14.15 1.75
CA LYS A 43 24.19 -15.59 1.61
C LYS A 43 25.48 -15.73 0.81
N GLU A 44 26.35 -16.61 1.25
CA GLU A 44 27.47 -17.08 0.45
C GLU A 44 26.98 -18.26 -0.40
N ILE A 45 27.27 -18.20 -1.69
CA ILE A 45 26.82 -19.17 -2.69
C ILE A 45 28.06 -19.77 -3.34
N GLU A 46 28.16 -21.09 -3.37
CA GLU A 46 29.22 -21.79 -4.10
C GLU A 46 29.05 -21.57 -5.61
N TRP A 47 30.19 -21.52 -6.32
CA TRP A 47 30.19 -21.20 -7.75
C TRP A 47 29.35 -22.15 -8.59
N ASP A 48 29.38 -23.43 -8.27
CA ASP A 48 28.59 -24.45 -8.99
C ASP A 48 27.08 -24.30 -8.72
N GLU A 49 26.69 -23.95 -7.49
CA GLU A 49 25.30 -23.61 -7.13
C GLU A 49 24.83 -22.39 -7.92
N TYR A 50 25.66 -21.34 -7.99
CA TYR A 50 25.36 -20.16 -8.76
C TYR A 50 25.16 -20.45 -10.25
N LEU A 51 26.05 -21.23 -10.87
CA LEU A 51 25.95 -21.57 -12.29
C LEU A 51 24.68 -22.35 -12.60
N ALA A 52 24.29 -23.29 -11.75
CA ALA A 52 23.06 -24.04 -11.90
C ALA A 52 21.83 -23.14 -11.81
N TRP A 53 21.80 -22.27 -10.83
CA TRP A 53 20.72 -21.30 -10.65
C TRP A 53 20.67 -20.26 -11.77
N ASN A 54 21.81 -19.72 -12.22
CA ASN A 54 21.87 -18.72 -13.26
C ASN A 54 21.26 -19.22 -14.58
N LYS A 55 21.44 -20.50 -14.89
CA LYS A 55 20.79 -21.09 -16.06
C LYS A 55 19.26 -21.06 -15.97
N LEU A 56 18.69 -21.37 -14.79
CA LEU A 56 17.25 -21.27 -14.56
C LEU A 56 16.76 -19.83 -14.68
N HIS A 57 17.55 -18.87 -14.18
CA HIS A 57 17.25 -17.45 -14.28
C HIS A 57 17.28 -16.95 -15.74
N GLU A 58 18.24 -17.37 -16.54
CA GLU A 58 18.30 -17.06 -17.96
C GLU A 58 17.09 -17.63 -18.71
N ASP A 59 16.73 -18.89 -18.46
CA ASP A 59 15.57 -19.53 -19.05
C ASP A 59 14.26 -18.83 -18.66
N ALA A 60 14.11 -18.43 -17.38
CA ALA A 60 12.95 -17.69 -16.89
C ALA A 60 12.87 -16.27 -17.50
N SER A 61 14.01 -15.61 -17.64
CA SER A 61 14.08 -14.24 -18.21
C SER A 61 13.75 -14.20 -19.70
N ALA A 62 14.03 -15.31 -20.41
CA ALA A 62 13.71 -15.47 -21.83
C ALA A 62 12.27 -15.96 -22.10
N ALA A 63 11.50 -16.31 -21.07
CA ALA A 63 10.15 -16.81 -21.23
C ALA A 63 9.21 -15.73 -21.79
N ILE A 64 8.39 -16.11 -22.78
CA ILE A 64 7.39 -15.23 -23.39
C ILE A 64 6.11 -15.19 -22.55
N GLU A 65 5.71 -16.34 -21.99
CA GLU A 65 4.51 -16.45 -21.16
C GLU A 65 4.87 -16.68 -19.68
N GLY A 66 4.19 -15.97 -18.78
CA GLY A 66 4.39 -16.11 -17.33
C GLY A 66 5.79 -15.71 -16.87
N ARG A 67 6.45 -14.79 -17.57
CA ARG A 67 7.85 -14.40 -17.29
C ARG A 67 8.03 -13.91 -15.85
N GLU A 68 7.14 -13.05 -15.38
CA GLU A 68 7.25 -12.47 -14.04
C GLU A 68 7.11 -13.55 -12.95
N GLU A 69 6.12 -14.43 -13.07
CA GLU A 69 5.91 -15.54 -12.13
C GLU A 69 7.12 -16.47 -12.10
N LYS A 70 7.66 -16.85 -13.27
CA LYS A 70 8.86 -17.71 -13.37
C LYS A 70 10.10 -17.03 -12.79
N MET A 71 10.27 -15.75 -13.02
CA MET A 71 11.37 -14.96 -12.44
C MET A 71 11.27 -14.90 -10.91
N GLU A 72 10.07 -14.72 -10.38
CA GLU A 72 9.81 -14.70 -8.93
C GLU A 72 10.09 -16.07 -8.30
N GLU A 73 9.64 -17.17 -8.93
CA GLU A 73 9.92 -18.54 -8.48
C GLU A 73 11.42 -18.85 -8.45
N VAL A 74 12.16 -18.46 -9.48
CA VAL A 74 13.61 -18.69 -9.55
C VAL A 74 14.36 -17.81 -8.53
N ALA A 75 13.94 -16.56 -8.35
CA ALA A 75 14.51 -15.69 -7.32
C ALA A 75 14.27 -16.26 -5.90
N ASP A 76 13.07 -16.78 -5.62
CA ASP A 76 12.73 -17.37 -4.31
C ASP A 76 13.58 -18.60 -3.98
N GLN A 77 14.07 -19.34 -4.97
CA GLN A 77 14.93 -20.52 -4.73
C GLN A 77 16.28 -20.12 -4.14
N ILE A 78 16.92 -19.06 -4.64
CA ILE A 78 18.24 -18.63 -4.19
C ILE A 78 18.17 -17.75 -2.94
N GLU A 79 17.09 -17.02 -2.74
CA GLU A 79 16.87 -16.10 -1.62
C GLU A 79 16.42 -16.81 -0.33
N ARG A 80 16.94 -18.02 -0.08
CA ARG A 80 16.67 -18.82 1.12
C ARG A 80 17.94 -19.02 1.93
N GLU A 81 17.79 -19.38 3.18
CA GLU A 81 18.89 -19.60 4.13
C GLU A 81 19.82 -18.39 4.28
N LEU A 82 19.21 -17.21 4.35
CA LEU A 82 19.92 -15.96 4.50
C LEU A 82 20.49 -15.78 5.91
N ILE A 83 21.56 -15.02 6.03
CA ILE A 83 22.16 -14.60 7.29
C ILE A 83 21.84 -13.12 7.49
N LEU A 84 21.18 -12.79 8.61
CA LEU A 84 20.84 -11.41 8.96
C LEU A 84 22.11 -10.61 9.28
N LEU A 85 22.26 -9.44 8.67
CA LEU A 85 23.31 -8.48 8.99
C LEU A 85 22.81 -7.38 9.93
N GLY A 86 21.56 -7.00 9.82
CA GLY A 86 20.93 -5.93 10.58
C GLY A 86 19.86 -5.21 9.78
N GLY A 87 19.54 -3.98 10.19
CA GLY A 87 18.57 -3.13 9.53
C GLY A 87 19.12 -1.75 9.21
N THR A 88 18.52 -1.10 8.22
CA THR A 88 18.71 0.31 7.91
C THR A 88 17.46 1.09 8.25
N ALA A 89 17.65 2.34 8.68
CA ALA A 89 16.59 3.31 8.88
C ALA A 89 16.94 4.58 8.11
N ILE A 90 16.03 5.06 7.29
CA ILE A 90 16.23 6.21 6.40
C ILE A 90 15.13 7.22 6.68
N GLU A 91 15.50 8.48 6.87
CA GLU A 91 14.55 9.58 6.93
C GLU A 91 14.02 9.84 5.53
N ASP A 92 12.72 9.62 5.34
CA ASP A 92 12.05 9.87 4.06
C ASP A 92 11.45 11.28 4.09
N ARG A 93 12.05 12.19 3.35
CA ARG A 93 11.61 13.59 3.32
C ARG A 93 10.61 13.81 2.19
N LEU A 94 9.52 14.45 2.52
CA LEU A 94 8.57 14.92 1.51
C LEU A 94 9.25 15.96 0.61
N GLN A 95 8.92 15.92 -0.69
CA GLN A 95 9.32 16.98 -1.61
C GLN A 95 8.71 18.32 -1.17
N ASP A 96 9.40 19.42 -1.48
CA ASP A 96 8.93 20.77 -1.19
C ASP A 96 7.56 21.04 -1.83
N GLY A 97 6.63 21.59 -1.05
CA GLY A 97 5.30 21.98 -1.51
C GLY A 97 4.30 20.85 -1.67
N VAL A 98 4.61 19.61 -1.26
CA VAL A 98 3.67 18.47 -1.30
C VAL A 98 2.46 18.75 -0.40
N SER A 99 2.69 19.16 0.85
CA SER A 99 1.61 19.42 1.81
C SER A 99 0.66 20.51 1.35
N ASP A 100 1.20 21.58 0.78
CA ASP A 100 0.39 22.70 0.24
C ASP A 100 -0.41 22.25 -0.99
N SER A 101 0.20 21.43 -1.84
CA SER A 101 -0.46 20.88 -3.03
C SER A 101 -1.62 19.96 -2.65
N ILE A 102 -1.44 19.07 -1.68
CA ILE A 102 -2.49 18.19 -1.17
C ILE A 102 -3.64 19.01 -0.58
N ALA A 103 -3.32 20.01 0.21
CA ALA A 103 -4.34 20.91 0.79
C ALA A 103 -5.12 21.68 -0.28
N LEU A 104 -4.45 22.10 -1.35
CA LEU A 104 -5.09 22.83 -2.47
C LEU A 104 -5.99 21.91 -3.29
N LEU A 105 -5.51 20.72 -3.65
CA LEU A 105 -6.30 19.70 -4.36
C LEU A 105 -7.54 19.28 -3.56
N GLY A 106 -7.40 19.09 -2.24
CA GLY A 106 -8.51 18.80 -1.34
C GLY A 106 -9.56 19.95 -1.31
N ARG A 107 -9.11 21.22 -1.30
CA ARG A 107 -10.01 22.39 -1.40
C ARG A 107 -10.72 22.49 -2.76
N ALA A 108 -10.08 22.02 -3.81
CA ALA A 108 -10.68 21.91 -5.13
C ALA A 108 -11.72 20.77 -5.25
N GLY A 109 -11.96 20.00 -4.17
CA GLY A 109 -12.90 18.89 -4.13
C GLY A 109 -12.35 17.56 -4.65
N ILE A 110 -11.04 17.50 -4.92
CA ILE A 110 -10.39 16.26 -5.36
C ILE A 110 -10.15 15.35 -4.15
N LYS A 111 -10.67 14.15 -4.22
CA LYS A 111 -10.48 13.15 -3.17
C LYS A 111 -9.16 12.42 -3.33
N LEU A 112 -8.34 12.49 -2.32
CA LEU A 112 -6.99 11.93 -2.32
C LEU A 112 -6.96 10.57 -1.60
N TRP A 113 -6.34 9.60 -2.26
CA TRP A 113 -6.01 8.30 -1.71
C TRP A 113 -4.50 8.09 -1.79
N VAL A 114 -3.91 7.56 -0.75
CA VAL A 114 -2.49 7.17 -0.74
C VAL A 114 -2.38 5.66 -0.69
N LEU A 115 -1.65 5.09 -1.64
CA LEU A 115 -1.41 3.66 -1.79
C LEU A 115 0.09 3.40 -1.65
N THR A 116 0.53 2.98 -0.46
CA THR A 116 1.96 2.84 -0.14
C THR A 116 2.33 1.40 0.22
N GLY A 117 3.59 1.03 -0.05
CA GLY A 117 4.19 -0.20 0.45
C GLY A 117 4.64 -0.12 1.91
N ASP A 118 4.59 1.06 2.53
CA ASP A 118 5.07 1.29 3.89
C ASP A 118 4.19 0.65 4.96
N LYS A 119 4.76 0.45 6.15
CA LYS A 119 4.02 0.00 7.33
C LYS A 119 2.96 1.02 7.74
N VAL A 120 1.90 0.55 8.42
CA VAL A 120 0.77 1.38 8.84
C VAL A 120 1.24 2.60 9.67
N GLU A 121 2.13 2.40 10.60
CA GLU A 121 2.65 3.44 11.50
C GLU A 121 3.42 4.52 10.71
N THR A 122 4.30 4.10 9.82
CA THR A 122 5.05 5.02 8.92
C THR A 122 4.10 5.79 8.01
N ALA A 123 3.14 5.10 7.40
CA ALA A 123 2.17 5.71 6.50
C ALA A 123 1.28 6.75 7.22
N ILE A 124 0.87 6.48 8.46
CA ILE A 124 0.13 7.45 9.28
C ILE A 124 0.98 8.70 9.53
N ASN A 125 2.24 8.56 9.91
CA ASN A 125 3.14 9.68 10.14
C ASN A 125 3.34 10.53 8.88
N ILE A 126 3.53 9.88 7.72
CA ILE A 126 3.60 10.55 6.42
C ILE A 126 2.27 11.25 6.11
N GLY A 127 1.13 10.59 6.37
CA GLY A 127 -0.20 11.17 6.19
C GLY A 127 -0.41 12.48 6.96
N PHE A 128 0.07 12.55 8.19
CA PHE A 128 0.06 13.80 8.98
C PHE A 128 1.04 14.84 8.41
N SER A 129 2.26 14.42 8.09
CA SER A 129 3.30 15.32 7.56
C SER A 129 2.92 15.96 6.23
N CYS A 130 2.15 15.26 5.39
CA CYS A 130 1.71 15.79 4.09
C CYS A 130 0.32 16.45 4.10
N ASN A 131 -0.28 16.69 5.28
CA ASN A 131 -1.62 17.28 5.45
C ASN A 131 -2.76 16.43 4.82
N LEU A 132 -2.54 15.16 4.53
CA LEU A 132 -3.63 14.26 4.17
C LEU A 132 -4.48 13.89 5.38
N LEU A 133 -3.83 13.67 6.52
CA LEU A 133 -4.46 13.47 7.82
C LEU A 133 -4.25 14.70 8.70
N ASN A 134 -5.19 14.98 9.60
CA ASN A 134 -5.07 16.02 10.60
C ASN A 134 -5.58 15.52 11.97
N ASN A 135 -5.21 16.24 13.03
CA ASN A 135 -5.51 15.83 14.41
C ASN A 135 -7.01 15.83 14.76
N ASP A 136 -7.84 16.51 13.95
CA ASP A 136 -9.28 16.55 14.15
C ASP A 136 -10.00 15.39 13.45
N MET A 137 -9.27 14.55 12.68
CA MET A 137 -9.82 13.38 12.01
C MET A 137 -9.95 12.20 12.97
N ASP A 138 -11.11 11.55 12.93
CA ASP A 138 -11.31 10.23 13.53
C ASP A 138 -10.77 9.15 12.57
N LEU A 139 -9.76 8.41 13.00
CA LEU A 139 -9.09 7.43 12.17
C LEU A 139 -9.75 6.07 12.29
N LEU A 140 -10.28 5.57 11.19
CA LEU A 140 -10.89 4.25 11.06
C LEU A 140 -9.83 3.26 10.54
N VAL A 141 -9.35 2.38 11.42
CA VAL A 141 -8.27 1.44 11.10
C VAL A 141 -8.83 0.04 10.84
N ILE A 142 -8.52 -0.54 9.68
CA ILE A 142 -8.90 -1.89 9.30
C ILE A 142 -7.65 -2.75 9.16
N LYS A 143 -7.51 -3.72 10.06
CA LYS A 143 -6.47 -4.77 10.03
C LYS A 143 -7.15 -6.14 10.07
N ASP A 144 -6.51 -7.15 9.51
CA ASP A 144 -7.02 -8.53 9.50
C ASP A 144 -6.72 -9.31 10.79
N SER A 145 -5.94 -8.71 11.69
CA SER A 145 -5.52 -9.27 12.97
C SER A 145 -5.43 -8.16 14.02
N GLY A 146 -5.62 -8.51 15.28
CA GLY A 146 -5.52 -7.61 16.44
C GLY A 146 -6.57 -7.92 17.51
N GLU A 147 -6.28 -7.62 18.79
CA GLU A 147 -7.17 -7.92 19.92
C GLU A 147 -8.57 -7.31 19.78
N ASP A 148 -8.68 -6.10 19.26
CA ASP A 148 -9.97 -5.42 19.08
C ASP A 148 -10.78 -6.06 17.94
N ALA A 149 -10.12 -6.55 16.92
CA ALA A 149 -10.73 -7.20 15.78
C ALA A 149 -11.24 -8.62 16.16
N GLU A 150 -10.47 -9.36 16.96
CA GLU A 150 -10.87 -10.67 17.49
C GLU A 150 -12.05 -10.58 18.46
N LYS A 151 -12.10 -9.56 19.32
CA LYS A 151 -13.22 -9.30 20.24
C LYS A 151 -14.52 -8.99 19.50
N LEU A 152 -14.43 -8.33 18.35
CA LEU A 152 -15.61 -7.92 17.58
C LEU A 152 -16.26 -9.07 16.79
N SER A 153 -15.45 -9.97 16.22
CA SER A 153 -15.94 -11.04 15.35
C SER A 153 -16.26 -12.33 16.09
N GLY A 154 -15.74 -12.51 17.32
CA GLY A 154 -15.82 -13.77 18.06
C GLY A 154 -15.08 -14.94 17.39
N GLU A 155 -14.47 -14.72 16.25
CA GLU A 155 -13.76 -15.73 15.46
C GLU A 155 -12.42 -15.17 14.97
N ARG A 156 -11.41 -16.05 14.87
CA ARG A 156 -10.07 -15.71 14.36
C ARG A 156 -9.95 -15.69 12.84
N ALA A 157 -11.04 -15.85 12.10
CA ALA A 157 -11.00 -15.86 10.64
C ALA A 157 -10.83 -14.43 10.08
N PRO A 158 -9.69 -14.10 9.42
CA PRO A 158 -9.40 -12.74 8.94
C PRO A 158 -10.52 -12.11 8.10
N GLN A 159 -11.19 -12.93 7.29
CA GLN A 159 -12.29 -12.48 6.42
C GLN A 159 -13.50 -11.97 7.23
N LYS A 160 -13.84 -12.64 8.34
CA LYS A 160 -14.94 -12.23 9.20
C LYS A 160 -14.59 -10.98 10.00
N VAL A 161 -13.33 -10.88 10.42
CA VAL A 161 -12.81 -9.70 11.13
C VAL A 161 -12.91 -8.45 10.25
N VAL A 162 -12.41 -8.50 9.03
CA VAL A 162 -12.47 -7.37 8.10
C VAL A 162 -13.92 -6.99 7.75
N ALA A 163 -14.78 -7.99 7.52
CA ALA A 163 -16.19 -7.75 7.25
C ALA A 163 -16.88 -7.06 8.44
N ALA A 164 -16.67 -7.57 9.65
CA ALA A 164 -17.25 -7.00 10.88
C ALA A 164 -16.78 -5.57 11.14
N LEU A 165 -15.50 -5.24 10.87
CA LEU A 165 -14.97 -3.88 10.99
C LEU A 165 -15.61 -2.92 10.00
N ILE A 166 -15.74 -3.33 8.73
CA ILE A 166 -16.41 -2.52 7.70
C ILE A 166 -17.87 -2.26 8.08
N ASP A 167 -18.61 -3.31 8.47
CA ASP A 167 -20.00 -3.19 8.88
C ASP A 167 -20.16 -2.33 10.12
N LYS A 168 -19.29 -2.48 11.13
CA LYS A 168 -19.25 -1.65 12.33
C LYS A 168 -19.08 -0.18 11.99
N TYR A 169 -18.07 0.17 11.18
CA TYR A 169 -17.82 1.57 10.84
C TYR A 169 -18.96 2.17 10.01
N LEU A 170 -19.53 1.43 9.07
CA LEU A 170 -20.70 1.88 8.32
C LEU A 170 -21.89 2.17 9.25
N GLN A 171 -22.18 1.28 10.20
CA GLN A 171 -23.30 1.43 11.12
C GLN A 171 -23.08 2.50 12.18
N GLU A 172 -21.95 2.44 12.90
CA GLU A 172 -21.71 3.33 14.06
C GLU A 172 -21.34 4.76 13.66
N LYS A 173 -20.59 4.95 12.56
CA LYS A 173 -20.11 6.26 12.15
C LYS A 173 -20.97 6.93 11.11
N PHE A 174 -21.64 6.15 10.27
CA PHE A 174 -22.38 6.69 9.12
C PHE A 174 -23.86 6.30 9.10
N LEU A 175 -24.35 5.49 10.06
CA LEU A 175 -25.72 4.98 10.13
C LEU A 175 -26.16 4.26 8.84
N MET A 176 -25.24 3.55 8.20
CA MET A 176 -25.41 2.87 6.93
C MET A 176 -25.35 1.35 7.10
N THR A 177 -26.08 0.63 6.24
CA THR A 177 -26.12 -0.83 6.23
C THR A 177 -25.15 -1.46 5.21
N GLY A 178 -24.63 -0.66 4.30
CA GLY A 178 -23.80 -1.11 3.19
C GLY A 178 -24.64 -1.74 2.06
N SER A 179 -25.89 -1.30 1.88
CA SER A 179 -26.77 -1.78 0.84
C SER A 179 -26.36 -1.28 -0.55
N MET A 180 -26.84 -1.95 -1.59
CA MET A 180 -26.63 -1.52 -2.99
C MET A 180 -27.35 -0.21 -3.30
N GLU A 181 -28.45 0.07 -2.63
CA GLU A 181 -29.17 1.33 -2.75
C GLU A 181 -28.36 2.50 -2.21
N GLU A 182 -27.75 2.32 -1.03
CA GLU A 182 -26.85 3.32 -0.43
C GLU A 182 -25.62 3.58 -1.33
N LEU A 183 -25.07 2.55 -1.98
CA LEU A 183 -24.00 2.71 -2.93
C LEU A 183 -24.45 3.48 -4.18
N HIS A 184 -25.65 3.20 -4.67
CA HIS A 184 -26.21 3.92 -5.82
C HIS A 184 -26.39 5.40 -5.53
N TYR A 185 -26.97 5.76 -4.38
CA TYR A 185 -27.05 7.14 -3.92
C TYR A 185 -25.65 7.78 -3.75
N ALA A 186 -24.72 7.02 -3.20
CA ALA A 186 -23.36 7.50 -3.03
C ALA A 186 -22.64 7.73 -4.36
N LYS A 187 -22.98 7.01 -5.43
CA LYS A 187 -22.42 7.21 -6.76
C LYS A 187 -22.79 8.58 -7.33
N ASP A 188 -24.05 8.97 -7.18
CA ASP A 188 -24.58 10.23 -7.70
C ASP A 188 -24.27 11.44 -6.79
N ASP A 189 -23.87 11.18 -5.55
CA ASP A 189 -23.50 12.22 -4.59
C ASP A 189 -22.05 12.69 -4.81
N HIS A 190 -21.87 13.82 -5.46
CA HIS A 190 -20.56 14.44 -5.71
C HIS A 190 -20.13 15.42 -4.61
N ASN A 191 -20.88 15.54 -3.53
CA ASN A 191 -20.52 16.40 -2.43
C ASN A 191 -19.35 15.85 -1.63
N PRO A 192 -18.49 16.71 -1.07
CA PRO A 192 -17.42 16.26 -0.18
C PRO A 192 -18.02 15.58 1.07
N PRO A 193 -17.32 14.59 1.65
CA PRO A 193 -17.78 13.92 2.87
C PRO A 193 -18.03 14.93 4.01
N THR A 194 -19.18 14.84 4.65
CA THR A 194 -19.57 15.74 5.77
C THR A 194 -18.82 15.43 7.06
N GLY A 195 -18.38 14.18 7.25
CA GLY A 195 -17.61 13.75 8.43
C GLY A 195 -16.11 14.00 8.27
N ASN A 196 -15.42 14.15 9.38
CA ASN A 196 -13.96 14.32 9.40
C ASN A 196 -13.28 12.97 9.72
N PHE A 197 -13.40 11.99 8.80
CA PHE A 197 -12.89 10.65 8.95
C PHE A 197 -11.73 10.35 7.98
N GLY A 198 -10.70 9.68 8.47
CA GLY A 198 -9.64 9.08 7.69
C GLY A 198 -9.71 7.57 7.77
N LEU A 199 -9.68 6.86 6.63
CA LEU A 199 -9.65 5.41 6.60
C LEU A 199 -8.22 4.92 6.36
N ILE A 200 -7.80 3.98 7.19
CA ILE A 200 -6.48 3.33 7.09
C ILE A 200 -6.71 1.82 6.97
N ILE A 201 -6.16 1.21 5.93
CA ILE A 201 -6.28 -0.23 5.72
C ILE A 201 -4.93 -0.87 5.40
N ASP A 202 -4.64 -2.00 6.05
CA ASP A 202 -3.44 -2.80 5.76
C ASP A 202 -3.64 -3.67 4.51
N GLY A 203 -2.55 -4.01 3.82
CA GLY A 203 -2.59 -4.73 2.54
C GLY A 203 -3.22 -6.13 2.62
N SER A 204 -3.03 -6.85 3.73
CA SER A 204 -3.69 -8.13 3.99
C SER A 204 -5.21 -7.96 4.14
N ALA A 205 -5.66 -6.96 4.90
CA ALA A 205 -7.07 -6.61 5.03
C ALA A 205 -7.66 -6.07 3.71
N LEU A 206 -6.88 -5.29 2.95
CA LEU A 206 -7.29 -4.78 1.64
C LEU A 206 -7.54 -5.92 0.64
N LYS A 207 -6.71 -6.96 0.62
CA LYS A 207 -6.94 -8.15 -0.20
C LYS A 207 -8.31 -8.80 0.07
N ILE A 208 -8.71 -8.80 1.34
CA ILE A 208 -10.03 -9.32 1.75
C ILE A 208 -11.14 -8.33 1.36
N ALA A 209 -10.94 -7.04 1.59
CA ALA A 209 -11.91 -6.00 1.28
C ALA A 209 -12.20 -5.86 -0.22
N LEU A 210 -11.23 -6.14 -1.09
CA LEU A 210 -11.37 -6.15 -2.54
C LEU A 210 -12.11 -7.39 -3.09
N ASN A 211 -12.42 -8.38 -2.25
CA ASN A 211 -13.20 -9.54 -2.67
C ASN A 211 -14.62 -9.13 -3.12
N SER A 212 -15.19 -9.87 -4.06
CA SER A 212 -16.51 -9.60 -4.67
C SER A 212 -17.64 -9.38 -3.65
N LYS A 213 -17.56 -9.98 -2.47
CA LYS A 213 -18.56 -9.85 -1.40
C LYS A 213 -18.47 -8.56 -0.59
N LEU A 214 -17.27 -8.00 -0.44
CA LEU A 214 -17.00 -6.86 0.45
C LEU A 214 -16.65 -5.57 -0.29
N ARG A 215 -16.19 -5.66 -1.53
CA ARG A 215 -15.66 -4.50 -2.28
C ARG A 215 -16.63 -3.32 -2.36
N MET A 216 -17.93 -3.58 -2.45
CA MET A 216 -18.93 -2.53 -2.53
C MET A 216 -19.13 -1.80 -1.19
N LYS A 217 -19.19 -2.55 -0.08
CA LYS A 217 -19.24 -1.96 1.26
C LYS A 217 -17.98 -1.20 1.60
N PHE A 218 -16.82 -1.75 1.24
CA PHE A 218 -15.53 -1.09 1.39
C PHE A 218 -15.48 0.23 0.62
N LEU A 219 -15.90 0.23 -0.64
CA LEU A 219 -15.93 1.44 -1.46
C LEU A 219 -16.88 2.50 -0.89
N LEU A 220 -18.06 2.09 -0.39
CA LEU A 220 -19.00 2.97 0.27
C LEU A 220 -18.40 3.63 1.51
N LEU A 221 -17.72 2.83 2.35
CA LEU A 221 -16.98 3.34 3.51
C LEU A 221 -15.88 4.34 3.09
N CYS A 222 -15.09 3.98 2.09
CA CYS A 222 -14.06 4.87 1.54
C CYS A 222 -14.65 6.19 1.06
N LYS A 223 -15.81 6.17 0.40
CA LYS A 223 -16.46 7.37 -0.12
C LYS A 223 -16.89 8.33 0.99
N ARG A 224 -17.21 7.81 2.18
CA ARG A 224 -17.61 8.62 3.35
C ARG A 224 -16.43 9.21 4.12
N CYS A 225 -15.20 8.75 3.86
CA CYS A 225 -13.98 9.28 4.49
C CYS A 225 -13.37 10.39 3.63
N LYS A 226 -12.76 11.39 4.26
CA LYS A 226 -12.06 12.48 3.55
C LYS A 226 -10.74 12.02 2.95
N ALA A 227 -10.04 11.13 3.65
CA ALA A 227 -8.77 10.58 3.23
C ALA A 227 -8.81 9.04 3.32
N VAL A 228 -8.13 8.36 2.40
CA VAL A 228 -7.95 6.91 2.42
C VAL A 228 -6.47 6.59 2.28
N LEU A 229 -5.96 5.77 3.19
CA LEU A 229 -4.57 5.37 3.27
C LEU A 229 -4.49 3.84 3.24
N CYS A 230 -3.97 3.28 2.16
CA CYS A 230 -3.73 1.86 2.00
C CYS A 230 -2.24 1.56 2.20
N CYS A 231 -1.93 0.73 3.19
CA CYS A 231 -0.57 0.44 3.63
C CYS A 231 -0.15 -0.97 3.22
N ARG A 232 1.15 -1.22 3.02
CA ARG A 232 1.70 -2.53 2.62
C ARG A 232 1.02 -3.13 1.39
N VAL A 233 0.67 -2.29 0.42
CA VAL A 233 -0.01 -2.73 -0.78
C VAL A 233 0.95 -3.13 -1.88
N SER A 234 0.64 -4.23 -2.57
CA SER A 234 1.36 -4.66 -3.75
C SER A 234 0.98 -3.83 -4.99
N PRO A 235 1.80 -3.83 -6.06
CA PRO A 235 1.48 -3.17 -7.32
C PRO A 235 0.12 -3.58 -7.88
N ALA A 236 -0.21 -4.87 -7.85
CA ALA A 236 -1.49 -5.39 -8.29
C ALA A 236 -2.68 -4.86 -7.46
N GLN A 237 -2.50 -4.72 -6.15
CA GLN A 237 -3.53 -4.14 -5.29
C GLN A 237 -3.73 -2.65 -5.55
N LYS A 238 -2.66 -1.88 -5.83
CA LYS A 238 -2.77 -0.48 -6.24
C LYS A 238 -3.64 -0.33 -7.48
N ALA A 239 -3.38 -1.11 -8.51
CA ALA A 239 -4.19 -1.13 -9.74
C ALA A 239 -5.64 -1.55 -9.48
N ALA A 240 -5.87 -2.58 -8.66
CA ALA A 240 -7.21 -3.05 -8.33
C ALA A 240 -8.05 -2.00 -7.58
N VAL A 241 -7.44 -1.19 -6.72
CA VAL A 241 -8.14 -0.08 -6.03
C VAL A 241 -8.56 0.99 -7.04
N VAL A 242 -7.69 1.39 -7.96
CA VAL A 242 -8.02 2.38 -9.00
C VAL A 242 -9.15 1.86 -9.89
N THR A 243 -9.05 0.62 -10.35
CA THR A 243 -10.09 -0.03 -11.17
C THR A 243 -11.43 -0.10 -10.42
N LEU A 244 -11.42 -0.46 -9.13
CA LEU A 244 -12.64 -0.50 -8.32
C LEU A 244 -13.33 0.86 -8.25
N VAL A 245 -12.58 1.94 -8.01
CA VAL A 245 -13.12 3.30 -7.92
C VAL A 245 -13.68 3.74 -9.28
N LYS A 246 -12.89 3.60 -10.35
CA LYS A 246 -13.22 4.00 -11.71
C LYS A 246 -14.50 3.30 -12.21
N GLU A 247 -14.53 1.97 -12.16
CA GLU A 247 -15.62 1.19 -12.71
C GLU A 247 -16.93 1.29 -11.90
N THR A 248 -16.79 1.44 -10.56
CA THR A 248 -17.98 1.42 -9.70
C THR A 248 -18.60 2.79 -9.52
N LEU A 249 -17.79 3.84 -9.34
CA LEU A 249 -18.30 5.20 -9.08
C LEU A 249 -18.51 6.01 -10.36
N ASP A 250 -18.02 5.53 -11.51
CA ASP A 250 -18.08 6.24 -12.78
C ASP A 250 -17.53 7.67 -12.67
N VAL A 251 -16.41 7.80 -12.02
CA VAL A 251 -15.69 9.05 -11.80
C VAL A 251 -14.36 9.02 -12.53
N MET A 252 -13.90 10.19 -12.95
CA MET A 252 -12.57 10.31 -13.52
C MET A 252 -11.51 10.07 -12.44
N THR A 253 -10.60 9.18 -12.73
CA THR A 253 -9.50 8.80 -11.84
C THR A 253 -8.17 9.30 -12.37
N LEU A 254 -7.35 9.83 -11.47
CA LEU A 254 -5.96 10.21 -11.77
C LEU A 254 -5.05 9.41 -10.84
N ALA A 255 -4.06 8.73 -11.40
CA ALA A 255 -3.05 8.01 -10.64
C ALA A 255 -1.67 8.66 -10.81
N ILE A 256 -0.94 8.76 -9.71
CA ILE A 256 0.36 9.41 -9.66
C ILE A 256 1.36 8.43 -9.05
N GLY A 257 2.51 8.28 -9.67
CA GLY A 257 3.58 7.43 -9.14
C GLY A 257 4.94 7.80 -9.70
N ASP A 258 5.99 7.33 -9.04
CA ASP A 258 7.38 7.60 -9.40
C ASP A 258 8.20 6.33 -9.68
N GLY A 259 7.73 5.18 -9.20
CA GLY A 259 8.43 3.89 -9.28
C GLY A 259 7.83 2.90 -10.28
N SER A 260 8.56 1.82 -10.50
CA SER A 260 8.07 0.65 -11.26
C SER A 260 6.85 0.00 -10.63
N ASN A 261 6.73 0.10 -9.31
CA ASN A 261 5.60 -0.42 -8.53
C ASN A 261 4.27 0.30 -8.83
N ASP A 262 4.32 1.45 -9.49
CA ASP A 262 3.15 2.29 -9.78
C ASP A 262 2.67 2.17 -11.22
N VAL A 263 3.43 1.51 -12.09
CA VAL A 263 3.11 1.38 -13.51
C VAL A 263 1.70 0.81 -13.74
N ALA A 264 1.37 -0.30 -13.09
CA ALA A 264 0.06 -0.92 -13.23
C ALA A 264 -1.08 -0.01 -12.73
N MET A 265 -0.85 0.73 -11.65
CA MET A 265 -1.79 1.70 -11.10
C MET A 265 -1.99 2.89 -12.07
N ILE A 266 -0.90 3.45 -12.59
CA ILE A 266 -0.91 4.56 -13.56
C ILE A 266 -1.69 4.17 -14.82
N GLN A 267 -1.46 2.98 -15.35
CA GLN A 267 -2.13 2.48 -16.56
C GLN A 267 -3.61 2.14 -16.33
N SER A 268 -4.03 1.87 -15.10
CA SER A 268 -5.44 1.56 -14.77
C SER A 268 -6.31 2.81 -14.64
N ALA A 269 -5.73 3.97 -14.40
CA ALA A 269 -6.44 5.23 -14.25
C ALA A 269 -6.91 5.81 -15.60
N ASP A 270 -7.78 6.83 -15.55
CA ASP A 270 -8.15 7.60 -16.74
C ASP A 270 -7.04 8.57 -17.16
N VAL A 271 -6.32 9.09 -16.17
CA VAL A 271 -5.15 9.95 -16.36
C VAL A 271 -4.01 9.42 -15.49
N GLY A 272 -2.91 9.08 -16.12
CA GLY A 272 -1.68 8.65 -15.47
C GLY A 272 -0.64 9.76 -15.41
N VAL A 273 -0.06 10.00 -14.24
CA VAL A 273 1.01 11.00 -14.05
C VAL A 273 2.25 10.33 -13.48
N GLY A 274 3.35 10.41 -14.18
CA GLY A 274 4.66 9.95 -13.73
C GLY A 274 5.47 11.09 -13.11
N ILE A 275 6.03 10.88 -11.92
CA ILE A 275 6.99 11.80 -11.33
C ILE A 275 8.39 11.34 -11.74
N ALA A 276 9.15 12.24 -12.37
CA ALA A 276 10.54 11.96 -12.75
C ALA A 276 11.41 11.96 -11.49
N GLY A 277 11.77 10.77 -11.02
CA GLY A 277 12.62 10.54 -9.84
C GLY A 277 13.91 9.80 -10.18
N GLU A 278 14.73 9.55 -9.15
CA GLU A 278 15.97 8.79 -9.27
C GLU A 278 15.73 7.27 -9.34
N GLU A 279 14.54 6.78 -8.94
CA GLU A 279 14.20 5.35 -8.89
C GLU A 279 13.95 4.71 -10.27
N GLY A 280 13.96 5.49 -11.34
CA GLY A 280 13.81 4.99 -12.71
C GLY A 280 12.84 5.81 -13.55
N ARG A 281 12.71 5.40 -14.80
CA ARG A 281 11.84 6.09 -15.78
C ARG A 281 10.55 5.32 -16.10
N GLN A 282 10.30 4.17 -15.46
CA GLN A 282 9.18 3.30 -15.83
C GLN A 282 7.82 3.98 -15.62
N ALA A 283 7.62 4.65 -14.48
CA ALA A 283 6.40 5.40 -14.22
C ALA A 283 6.17 6.50 -15.27
N VAL A 284 7.21 7.29 -15.56
CA VAL A 284 7.18 8.36 -16.57
C VAL A 284 6.88 7.82 -17.97
N MET A 285 7.52 6.71 -18.38
CA MET A 285 7.32 6.10 -19.68
C MET A 285 5.93 5.45 -19.86
N SER A 286 5.23 5.19 -18.77
CA SER A 286 3.92 4.53 -18.74
C SER A 286 2.78 5.50 -18.46
N SER A 287 3.06 6.79 -18.32
CA SER A 287 2.08 7.83 -17.96
C SER A 287 1.70 8.72 -19.15
N ASP A 288 0.54 9.36 -19.03
CA ASP A 288 0.06 10.36 -20.00
C ASP A 288 0.80 11.69 -19.83
N TYR A 289 1.13 12.04 -18.59
CA TYR A 289 1.87 13.25 -18.23
C TYR A 289 3.07 12.91 -17.35
N ALA A 290 4.14 13.67 -17.51
CA ALA A 290 5.34 13.56 -16.67
C ALA A 290 5.65 14.90 -16.03
N VAL A 291 5.89 14.90 -14.73
CA VAL A 291 6.28 16.09 -13.95
C VAL A 291 7.54 15.80 -13.15
N GLY A 292 8.36 16.84 -12.93
CA GLY A 292 9.60 16.70 -12.15
C GLY A 292 9.36 16.67 -10.63
N GLN A 293 8.26 17.25 -10.16
CA GLN A 293 7.92 17.33 -8.74
C GLN A 293 6.41 17.27 -8.54
N PHE A 294 5.98 16.69 -7.42
CA PHE A 294 4.56 16.56 -7.08
C PHE A 294 3.79 17.89 -7.10
N ARG A 295 4.40 18.96 -6.61
CA ARG A 295 3.78 20.30 -6.55
C ARG A 295 3.34 20.86 -7.91
N PHE A 296 3.87 20.35 -9.00
CA PHE A 296 3.47 20.81 -10.33
C PHE A 296 2.10 20.30 -10.79
N LEU A 297 1.55 19.29 -10.11
CA LEU A 297 0.18 18.82 -10.32
C LEU A 297 -0.89 19.92 -10.13
N VAL A 298 -0.60 20.88 -9.28
CA VAL A 298 -1.51 22.02 -9.04
C VAL A 298 -1.75 22.86 -10.27
N ARG A 299 -0.88 22.72 -11.29
CA ARG A 299 -0.96 23.46 -12.56
C ARG A 299 -1.49 22.62 -13.72
N LEU A 300 -1.60 21.32 -13.53
CA LEU A 300 -2.17 20.40 -14.49
C LEU A 300 -3.70 20.42 -14.41
#